data_38de3a32e7b10c8bf5149cbcd8f36d00
#
_entry.id   38de3a32e7b10c8bf5149cbcd8f36d00
#
_cell.length_a   1.000
_cell.length_b   1.000
_cell.length_c   1.000
_cell.angle_alpha   90.00
_cell.angle_beta   90.00
_cell.angle_gamma   90.00
#
_symmetry.space_group_name_H-M   'P 1'
#
loop_
_entity.id
_entity.type
_entity.pdbx_description
1 polymer ?
#
loop_
_entity_poly.entity_id
_entity_poly.type
_entity_poly.pdbx_seq_one_letter_code
_entity_poly.pdbx_strand_id
1 'polypeptide(L)'
;MTARIREFLKNRTQDGPCLVVDIDVVRENYQNFAKVLPDTRVYYAVKANPAPEILKLLAGLGCCFDVASIPEAQAALAAGATPDRISYGNTVKKESEIAEAFRLGVTLFAVDCEAEVEKVGRAAPGSRVICRIHCDGSGAECPLSRKFGCEPDYAADIL
;
A
#
# COMPACT_ATOMS: atom_id res chain seq x y z
N MET A 1 -0.92 -20.87 13.57
CA MET A 1 0.45 -20.69 14.10
C MET A 1 1.31 -21.82 13.60
N THR A 2 2.41 -21.54 12.88
CA THR A 2 3.31 -22.55 12.30
C THR A 2 4.12 -23.28 13.36
N ALA A 3 4.68 -24.45 12.99
CA ALA A 3 5.57 -25.22 13.89
C ALA A 3 6.81 -24.38 14.28
N ARG A 4 7.38 -23.63 13.33
CA ARG A 4 8.54 -22.73 13.58
C ARG A 4 8.22 -21.64 14.59
N ILE A 5 7.06 -21.00 14.52
CA ILE A 5 6.64 -20.00 15.52
C ILE A 5 6.53 -20.64 16.90
N ARG A 6 5.94 -21.85 17.00
CA ARG A 6 5.84 -22.56 18.28
C ARG A 6 7.20 -22.91 18.87
N GLU A 7 8.13 -23.37 18.03
CA GLU A 7 9.48 -23.71 18.46
C GLU A 7 10.25 -22.46 18.92
N PHE A 8 10.18 -21.37 18.16
CA PHE A 8 10.75 -20.09 18.57
C PHE A 8 10.22 -19.63 19.93
N LEU A 9 8.89 -19.67 20.14
CA LEU A 9 8.28 -19.25 21.39
C LEU A 9 8.66 -20.16 22.58
N LYS A 10 8.87 -21.45 22.35
CA LYS A 10 9.36 -22.38 23.40
C LYS A 10 10.79 -22.08 23.85
N ASN A 11 11.65 -21.68 22.90
CA ASN A 11 13.06 -21.47 23.13
C ASN A 11 13.40 -20.02 23.46
N ARG A 12 12.40 -19.15 23.46
CA ARG A 12 12.58 -17.73 23.74
C ARG A 12 12.88 -17.51 25.21
N THR A 13 14.01 -16.82 25.49
CA THR A 13 14.47 -16.48 26.84
C THR A 13 14.22 -15.00 27.21
N GLN A 14 13.81 -14.17 26.24
CA GLN A 14 13.57 -12.75 26.47
C GLN A 14 12.17 -12.52 27.01
N ASP A 15 12.03 -11.69 28.04
CA ASP A 15 10.76 -11.25 28.58
C ASP A 15 10.14 -10.12 27.74
N GLY A 16 8.82 -9.94 27.89
CA GLY A 16 8.05 -8.87 27.25
C GLY A 16 7.37 -9.28 25.94
N PRO A 17 6.56 -8.41 25.34
CA PRO A 17 5.82 -8.69 24.12
C PRO A 17 6.76 -8.82 22.90
N CYS A 18 6.43 -9.72 21.98
CA CYS A 18 7.11 -9.82 20.70
C CYS A 18 6.12 -10.14 19.58
N LEU A 19 6.35 -9.56 18.42
CA LEU A 19 5.67 -9.93 17.19
C LEU A 19 6.57 -10.93 16.44
N VAL A 20 6.06 -12.14 16.22
CA VAL A 20 6.78 -13.18 15.47
C VAL A 20 6.10 -13.38 14.12
N VAL A 21 6.84 -13.17 13.05
CA VAL A 21 6.36 -13.33 11.68
C VAL A 21 7.12 -14.47 11.00
N ASP A 22 6.37 -15.45 10.48
CA ASP A 22 6.95 -16.50 9.64
C ASP A 22 6.99 -16.00 8.19
N ILE A 23 8.19 -15.73 7.72
CA ILE A 23 8.43 -15.10 6.41
C ILE A 23 8.01 -16.02 5.24
N ASP A 24 8.03 -17.35 5.42
CA ASP A 24 7.57 -18.27 4.39
C ASP A 24 6.05 -18.24 4.24
N VAL A 25 5.31 -18.02 5.34
CA VAL A 25 3.86 -17.80 5.26
C VAL A 25 3.53 -16.53 4.48
N VAL A 26 4.31 -15.47 4.67
CA VAL A 26 4.15 -14.24 3.86
C VAL A 26 4.36 -14.54 2.38
N ARG A 27 5.40 -15.30 2.04
CA ARG A 27 5.68 -15.75 0.67
C ARG A 27 4.54 -16.57 0.07
N GLU A 28 4.09 -17.59 0.80
CA GLU A 28 3.01 -18.48 0.38
C GLU A 28 1.70 -17.72 0.14
N ASN A 29 1.35 -16.80 1.05
CA ASN A 29 0.14 -15.99 0.91
C ASN A 29 0.17 -15.13 -0.36
N TYR A 30 1.29 -14.46 -0.62
CA TYR A 30 1.44 -13.68 -1.85
C TYR A 30 1.34 -14.55 -3.10
N GLN A 31 2.06 -15.68 -3.13
CA GLN A 31 2.07 -16.59 -4.27
C GLN A 31 0.69 -17.21 -4.54
N ASN A 32 -0.03 -17.58 -3.47
CA ASN A 32 -1.39 -18.11 -3.58
C ASN A 32 -2.35 -17.06 -4.14
N PHE A 33 -2.25 -15.81 -3.66
CA PHE A 33 -3.06 -14.71 -4.17
C PHE A 33 -2.78 -14.47 -5.67
N ALA A 34 -1.51 -14.35 -6.06
CA ALA A 34 -1.11 -14.14 -7.45
C ALA A 34 -1.53 -15.30 -8.37
N LYS A 35 -1.53 -16.54 -7.85
CA LYS A 35 -1.99 -17.73 -8.59
C LYS A 35 -3.50 -17.73 -8.84
N VAL A 36 -4.29 -17.29 -7.87
CA VAL A 36 -5.76 -17.25 -7.99
C VAL A 36 -6.21 -16.08 -8.85
N LEU A 37 -5.47 -14.98 -8.85
CA LEU A 37 -5.77 -13.75 -9.60
C LEU A 37 -4.60 -13.38 -10.53
N PRO A 38 -4.33 -14.18 -11.59
CA PRO A 38 -3.12 -14.04 -12.42
C PRO A 38 -3.06 -12.72 -13.20
N ASP A 39 -4.22 -12.14 -13.54
CA ASP A 39 -4.32 -10.89 -14.30
C ASP A 39 -4.41 -9.64 -13.38
N THR A 40 -4.09 -9.80 -12.09
CA THR A 40 -4.21 -8.75 -11.08
C THR A 40 -2.84 -8.34 -10.56
N ARG A 41 -2.58 -7.04 -10.47
CA ARG A 41 -1.42 -6.50 -9.74
C ARG A 41 -1.77 -6.35 -8.27
N VAL A 42 -1.00 -7.03 -7.42
CA VAL A 42 -1.16 -6.93 -5.96
C VAL A 42 -0.36 -5.74 -5.45
N TYR A 43 -1.01 -4.82 -4.77
CA TYR A 43 -0.38 -3.70 -4.07
C TYR A 43 -0.40 -3.96 -2.56
N TYR A 44 0.76 -4.25 -1.99
CA TYR A 44 0.90 -4.45 -0.55
C TYR A 44 0.87 -3.11 0.18
N ALA A 45 -0.07 -2.96 1.11
CA ALA A 45 -0.15 -1.76 1.95
C ALA A 45 0.99 -1.76 2.97
N VAL A 46 1.98 -0.89 2.78
CA VAL A 46 3.21 -0.85 3.60
C VAL A 46 2.90 -0.64 5.09
N LYS A 47 1.88 0.15 5.40
CA LYS A 47 1.40 0.38 6.78
C LYS A 47 1.00 -0.88 7.54
N ALA A 48 0.69 -1.99 6.85
CA ALA A 48 0.32 -3.25 7.52
C ALA A 48 1.50 -3.85 8.28
N ASN A 49 2.68 -3.88 7.67
CA ASN A 49 3.94 -4.21 8.32
C ASN A 49 5.11 -3.69 7.49
N PRO A 50 5.79 -2.61 7.90
CA PRO A 50 6.87 -1.98 7.14
C PRO A 50 8.24 -2.65 7.36
N ALA A 51 8.31 -3.84 7.98
CA ALA A 51 9.58 -4.52 8.25
C ALA A 51 10.39 -4.72 6.96
N PRO A 52 11.68 -4.34 6.92
CA PRO A 52 12.51 -4.41 5.72
C PRO A 52 12.57 -5.81 5.11
N GLU A 53 12.52 -6.85 5.93
CA GLU A 53 12.55 -8.25 5.51
C GLU A 53 11.31 -8.62 4.70
N ILE A 54 10.14 -8.12 5.12
CA ILE A 54 8.86 -8.33 4.42
C ILE A 54 8.87 -7.57 3.10
N LEU A 55 9.26 -6.30 3.13
CA LEU A 55 9.30 -5.47 1.93
C LEU A 55 10.27 -6.04 0.88
N LYS A 56 11.47 -6.46 1.30
CA LYS A 56 12.45 -7.11 0.41
C LYS A 56 11.94 -8.41 -0.20
N LEU A 57 11.31 -9.26 0.61
CA LEU A 57 10.70 -10.47 0.12
C LEU A 57 9.66 -10.17 -0.97
N LEU A 58 8.71 -9.29 -0.67
CA LEU A 58 7.61 -8.94 -1.58
C LEU A 58 8.12 -8.24 -2.85
N ALA A 59 9.09 -7.32 -2.72
CA ALA A 59 9.73 -6.68 -3.86
C ALA A 59 10.39 -7.70 -4.79
N GLY A 60 11.12 -8.68 -4.23
CA GLY A 60 11.76 -9.77 -4.97
C GLY A 60 10.77 -10.73 -5.66
N LEU A 61 9.54 -10.84 -5.15
CA LEU A 61 8.46 -11.62 -5.76
C LEU A 61 7.67 -10.86 -6.83
N GLY A 62 7.98 -9.59 -7.08
CA GLY A 62 7.27 -8.79 -8.08
C GLY A 62 6.04 -8.04 -7.54
N CYS A 63 5.79 -8.04 -6.22
CA CYS A 63 4.69 -7.30 -5.60
C CYS A 63 4.82 -5.79 -5.84
N CYS A 64 3.70 -5.09 -6.05
CA CYS A 64 3.62 -3.64 -5.99
C CYS A 64 3.36 -3.18 -4.55
N PHE A 65 3.50 -1.87 -4.28
CA PHE A 65 3.35 -1.31 -2.94
C PHE A 65 2.38 -0.15 -2.94
N ASP A 66 1.48 -0.15 -1.96
CA ASP A 66 0.61 0.97 -1.64
C ASP A 66 1.17 1.71 -0.44
N VAL A 67 1.51 2.99 -0.63
CA VAL A 67 2.15 3.83 0.38
C VAL A 67 1.24 4.99 0.77
N ALA A 68 1.33 5.43 2.03
CA ALA A 68 0.57 6.54 2.57
C ALA A 68 1.46 7.74 2.97
N SER A 69 2.78 7.62 2.80
CA SER A 69 3.75 8.66 3.18
C SER A 69 5.06 8.52 2.40
N ILE A 70 5.86 9.59 2.40
CA ILE A 70 7.20 9.59 1.78
C ILE A 70 8.13 8.55 2.43
N PRO A 71 8.22 8.42 3.77
CA PRO A 71 9.02 7.37 4.38
C PRO A 71 8.65 5.96 3.92
N GLU A 72 7.36 5.66 3.73
CA GLU A 72 6.91 4.36 3.20
C GLU A 72 7.35 4.16 1.74
N ALA A 73 7.25 5.19 0.90
CA ALA A 73 7.76 5.13 -0.48
C ALA A 73 9.26 4.86 -0.52
N GLN A 74 10.03 5.56 0.30
CA GLN A 74 11.47 5.37 0.43
C GLN A 74 11.82 3.96 0.93
N ALA A 75 11.06 3.42 1.90
CA ALA A 75 11.25 2.06 2.40
C ALA A 75 10.98 1.00 1.31
N ALA A 76 9.93 1.18 0.49
CA ALA A 76 9.63 0.29 -0.62
C ALA A 76 10.73 0.33 -1.69
N LEU A 77 11.23 1.53 -2.06
CA LEU A 77 12.34 1.70 -2.99
C LEU A 77 13.64 1.07 -2.46
N ALA A 78 13.96 1.29 -1.18
CA ALA A 78 15.13 0.69 -0.53
C ALA A 78 15.05 -0.84 -0.45
N ALA A 79 13.84 -1.40 -0.44
CA ALA A 79 13.58 -2.84 -0.50
C ALA A 79 13.72 -3.43 -1.91
N GLY A 80 13.92 -2.60 -2.95
CA GLY A 80 14.11 -3.02 -4.33
C GLY A 80 12.87 -2.90 -5.22
N ALA A 81 11.81 -2.23 -4.77
CA ALA A 81 10.69 -1.87 -5.64
C ALA A 81 11.13 -0.80 -6.66
N THR A 82 10.62 -0.90 -7.89
CA THR A 82 10.76 0.17 -8.87
C THR A 82 9.63 1.19 -8.71
N PRO A 83 9.82 2.48 -9.04
CA PRO A 83 8.81 3.53 -8.82
C PRO A 83 7.47 3.26 -9.51
N ASP A 84 7.47 2.61 -10.68
CA ASP A 84 6.27 2.23 -11.44
C ASP A 84 5.43 1.16 -10.74
N ARG A 85 5.98 0.53 -9.69
CA ARG A 85 5.30 -0.44 -8.83
C ARG A 85 4.82 0.15 -7.52
N ILE A 86 4.81 1.48 -7.38
CA ILE A 86 4.38 2.19 -6.17
C ILE A 86 3.14 3.02 -6.49
N SER A 87 2.11 2.89 -5.66
CA SER A 87 0.91 3.74 -5.61
C SER A 87 0.94 4.59 -4.34
N TYR A 88 0.70 5.88 -4.45
CA TYR A 88 0.47 6.73 -3.28
C TYR A 88 -1.03 6.72 -2.96
N GLY A 89 -1.46 5.78 -2.10
CA GLY A 89 -2.87 5.44 -1.88
C GLY A 89 -3.61 6.32 -0.88
N ASN A 90 -2.92 7.23 -0.15
CA ASN A 90 -3.59 8.20 0.71
C ASN A 90 -4.24 9.29 -0.14
N THR A 91 -5.56 9.50 0.03
CA THR A 91 -6.29 10.50 -0.79
C THR A 91 -5.98 11.93 -0.40
N VAL A 92 -5.63 12.20 0.87
CA VAL A 92 -5.23 13.53 1.33
C VAL A 92 -3.72 13.61 1.47
N LYS A 93 -3.08 14.50 0.71
CA LYS A 93 -1.61 14.65 0.66
C LYS A 93 -1.21 16.12 0.74
N LYS A 94 -0.05 16.40 1.32
CA LYS A 94 0.58 17.70 1.18
C LYS A 94 1.14 17.83 -0.23
N GLU A 95 1.01 19.02 -0.85
CA GLU A 95 1.54 19.28 -2.19
C GLU A 95 3.05 19.03 -2.27
N SER A 96 3.79 19.36 -1.19
CA SER A 96 5.23 19.08 -1.09
C SER A 96 5.56 17.57 -1.08
N GLU A 97 4.69 16.74 -0.50
CA GLU A 97 4.86 15.28 -0.50
C GLU A 97 4.53 14.67 -1.87
N ILE A 98 3.56 15.25 -2.60
CA ILE A 98 3.28 14.85 -3.99
C ILE A 98 4.50 15.15 -4.86
N ALA A 99 5.08 16.35 -4.76
CA ALA A 99 6.28 16.73 -5.50
C ALA A 99 7.48 15.84 -5.17
N GLU A 100 7.66 15.48 -3.89
CA GLU A 100 8.74 14.58 -3.47
C GLU A 100 8.52 13.15 -3.98
N ALA A 101 7.29 12.61 -3.89
CA ALA A 101 6.96 11.30 -4.46
C ALA A 101 7.22 11.26 -5.97
N PHE A 102 6.84 12.32 -6.68
CA PHE A 102 7.09 12.45 -8.11
C PHE A 102 8.59 12.50 -8.43
N ARG A 103 9.38 13.24 -7.63
CA ARG A 103 10.85 13.26 -7.75
C ARG A 103 11.48 11.88 -7.53
N LEU A 104 10.87 11.04 -6.67
CA LEU A 104 11.24 9.63 -6.47
C LEU A 104 10.79 8.71 -7.62
N GLY A 105 10.05 9.25 -8.60
CA GLY A 105 9.55 8.51 -9.77
C GLY A 105 8.16 7.88 -9.58
N VAL A 106 7.48 8.11 -8.46
CA VAL A 106 6.11 7.65 -8.25
C VAL A 106 5.15 8.49 -9.08
N THR A 107 4.34 7.85 -9.91
CA THR A 107 3.42 8.49 -10.86
C THR A 107 1.99 7.97 -10.77
N LEU A 108 1.62 7.31 -9.69
CA LEU A 108 0.27 6.83 -9.45
C LEU A 108 -0.22 7.33 -8.09
N PHE A 109 -1.27 8.16 -8.09
CA PHE A 109 -1.81 8.81 -6.89
C PHE A 109 -3.31 8.53 -6.71
N ALA A 110 -3.74 8.25 -5.47
CA ALA A 110 -5.15 8.20 -5.14
C ALA A 110 -5.68 9.60 -4.81
N VAL A 111 -6.87 9.90 -5.29
CA VAL A 111 -7.59 11.17 -5.06
C VAL A 111 -9.05 10.87 -4.71
N ASP A 112 -9.77 11.82 -4.12
CA ASP A 112 -11.21 11.74 -3.86
C ASP A 112 -11.93 13.09 -3.90
N CYS A 113 -11.23 14.14 -4.33
CA CYS A 113 -11.81 15.46 -4.55
C CYS A 113 -10.98 16.27 -5.55
N GLU A 114 -11.61 17.28 -6.15
CA GLU A 114 -11.03 18.17 -7.16
C GLU A 114 -9.74 18.85 -6.65
N ALA A 115 -9.74 19.33 -5.41
CA ALA A 115 -8.56 19.97 -4.80
C ALA A 115 -7.33 19.06 -4.75
N GLU A 116 -7.52 17.73 -4.58
CA GLU A 116 -6.41 16.77 -4.65
C GLU A 116 -5.96 16.53 -6.09
N VAL A 117 -6.89 16.48 -7.06
CA VAL A 117 -6.55 16.38 -8.50
C VAL A 117 -5.72 17.58 -8.93
N GLU A 118 -6.13 18.80 -8.56
CA GLU A 118 -5.38 20.03 -8.86
C GLU A 118 -3.97 20.01 -8.24
N LYS A 119 -3.83 19.58 -6.99
CA LYS A 119 -2.50 19.44 -6.34
C LYS A 119 -1.61 18.46 -7.10
N VAL A 120 -2.16 17.30 -7.51
CA VAL A 120 -1.41 16.33 -8.31
C VAL A 120 -1.04 16.93 -9.67
N GLY A 121 -1.97 17.63 -10.34
CA GLY A 121 -1.69 18.30 -11.61
C GLY A 121 -0.54 19.32 -11.55
N ARG A 122 -0.47 20.10 -10.45
CA ARG A 122 0.61 21.08 -10.24
C ARG A 122 1.93 20.43 -9.83
N ALA A 123 1.91 19.49 -8.90
CA ALA A 123 3.13 18.96 -8.25
C ALA A 123 3.69 17.69 -8.91
N ALA A 124 2.89 16.99 -9.71
CA ALA A 124 3.26 15.74 -10.40
C ALA A 124 2.62 15.68 -11.80
N PRO A 125 2.95 16.62 -12.71
CA PRO A 125 2.32 16.69 -14.02
C PRO A 125 2.53 15.41 -14.83
N GLY A 126 1.46 14.96 -15.53
CA GLY A 126 1.48 13.73 -16.32
C GLY A 126 1.34 12.44 -15.52
N SER A 127 1.14 12.52 -14.21
CA SER A 127 0.85 11.37 -13.37
C SER A 127 -0.55 10.79 -13.63
N ARG A 128 -0.70 9.51 -13.32
CA ARG A 128 -2.00 8.83 -13.32
C ARG A 128 -2.68 9.01 -11.98
N VAL A 129 -4.00 9.10 -11.99
CA VAL A 129 -4.81 9.15 -10.76
C VAL A 129 -5.78 7.97 -10.69
N ILE A 130 -6.09 7.56 -9.48
CA ILE A 130 -7.16 6.61 -9.14
C ILE A 130 -8.12 7.37 -8.23
N CYS A 131 -9.38 7.51 -8.65
CA CYS A 131 -10.37 8.09 -7.77
C CYS A 131 -10.92 7.05 -6.80
N ARG A 132 -10.87 7.36 -5.51
CA ARG A 132 -11.45 6.55 -4.46
C ARG A 132 -12.94 6.86 -4.33
N ILE A 133 -13.78 5.85 -4.56
CA ILE A 133 -15.24 5.97 -4.44
C ILE A 133 -15.73 5.44 -3.09
N HIS A 134 -16.87 5.95 -2.63
CA HIS A 134 -17.60 5.45 -1.47
C HIS A 134 -18.23 4.08 -1.78
N CYS A 135 -18.13 3.18 -0.79
CA CYS A 135 -18.93 1.97 -0.72
C CYS A 135 -19.73 2.03 0.58
N ASP A 136 -20.98 1.59 0.58
CA ASP A 136 -21.88 1.67 1.74
C ASP A 136 -21.40 0.80 2.92
N GLY A 137 -20.53 -0.16 2.67
CA GLY A 137 -19.97 -1.05 3.68
C GLY A 137 -21.00 -2.04 4.23
N SER A 138 -22.16 -2.20 3.58
CA SER A 138 -23.18 -3.16 3.98
C SER A 138 -22.59 -4.59 3.99
N GLY A 139 -22.77 -5.30 5.11
CA GLY A 139 -22.21 -6.64 5.30
C GLY A 139 -20.76 -6.69 5.79
N ALA A 140 -20.06 -5.57 5.95
CA ALA A 140 -18.73 -5.54 6.53
C ALA A 140 -18.77 -5.55 8.07
N GLU A 141 -17.92 -6.38 8.70
CA GLU A 141 -17.75 -6.38 10.17
C GLU A 141 -17.20 -5.03 10.68
N CYS A 142 -16.37 -4.35 9.87
CA CYS A 142 -15.81 -3.03 10.17
C CYS A 142 -15.93 -2.12 8.93
N PRO A 143 -17.06 -1.43 8.74
CA PRO A 143 -17.25 -0.55 7.59
C PRO A 143 -16.32 0.66 7.64
N LEU A 144 -15.56 0.88 6.54
CA LEU A 144 -14.64 2.01 6.38
C LEU A 144 -15.25 3.17 5.57
N SER A 145 -16.55 3.11 5.29
CA SER A 145 -17.30 4.03 4.43
C SER A 145 -17.29 5.50 4.87
N ARG A 146 -16.89 5.79 6.13
CA ARG A 146 -16.90 7.16 6.69
C ARG A 146 -15.55 7.86 6.68
N LYS A 147 -14.51 7.27 6.08
CA LYS A 147 -13.15 7.87 6.17
C LYS A 147 -12.81 8.71 4.94
N PHE A 148 -12.86 8.13 3.78
CA PHE A 148 -12.40 8.71 2.51
C PHE A 148 -13.21 8.14 1.36
N GLY A 149 -13.16 8.85 0.23
CA GLY A 149 -13.85 8.50 -0.98
C GLY A 149 -14.97 9.49 -1.29
N CYS A 150 -15.39 9.54 -2.53
CA CYS A 150 -16.47 10.40 -3.01
C CYS A 150 -17.56 9.56 -3.69
N GLU A 151 -18.66 10.20 -4.01
CA GLU A 151 -19.74 9.57 -4.76
C GLU A 151 -19.29 9.23 -6.20
N PRO A 152 -19.77 8.11 -6.79
CA PRO A 152 -19.33 7.67 -8.11
C PRO A 152 -19.54 8.71 -9.22
N ASP A 153 -20.65 9.44 -9.21
CA ASP A 153 -20.92 10.47 -10.21
C ASP A 153 -19.91 11.62 -10.10
N TYR A 154 -19.62 12.07 -8.88
CA TYR A 154 -18.59 13.08 -8.65
C TYR A 154 -17.19 12.58 -9.05
N ALA A 155 -16.88 11.30 -8.82
CA ALA A 155 -15.62 10.70 -9.27
C ALA A 155 -15.46 10.79 -10.79
N ALA A 156 -16.54 10.60 -11.54
CA ALA A 156 -16.54 10.75 -13.01
C ALA A 156 -16.32 12.20 -13.46
N ASP A 157 -16.83 13.17 -12.69
CA ASP A 157 -16.72 14.58 -13.01
C ASP A 157 -15.28 15.14 -12.81
N ILE A 158 -14.54 14.59 -11.83
CA ILE A 158 -13.18 15.08 -11.48
C ILE A 158 -12.05 14.35 -12.20
N LEU A 159 -12.33 13.26 -12.95
CA LEU A 159 -11.37 12.52 -13.77
C LEU A 159 -11.43 12.87 -15.23
#